data_9dc5c57c2b7a56acf8aa09c7da4a0fda
#
_entry.id   9dc5c57c2b7a56acf8aa09c7da4a0fda
#
_cell.length_a   1.000
_cell.length_b   1.000
_cell.length_c   1.000
_cell.angle_alpha   90.00
_cell.angle_beta   90.00
_cell.angle_gamma   90.00
#
_symmetry.space_group_name_H-M   'P 1'
#
loop_
_entity.id
_entity.type
_entity.pdbx_description
1 polymer ?
#
loop_
_entity_poly.entity_id
_entity_poly.type
_entity_poly.pdbx_seq_one_letter_code
_entity_poly.pdbx_strand_id
1 'polypeptide(L)'
;MSNIIAIVGRPNVGKSTLFNRLVEKRKAIIHDESGVTRDRHYGLSDWNGKTFTVIDTGGYVENSNNIFEKKIKEQVILALSEASVILFMVDCKDGITSLDYDFSKIIRELNKDTILVANKADNNKLEINSNEFYELGLKNTPMIPISSINGSGTGELLDLVSNKINNDDKLSPVSYTHLRAHETWSY
;
A
#
# COMPACT_ATOMS: atom_id res chain seq x y z
N MET A 1 -5.32 -17.44 3.05
CA MET A 1 -5.53 -16.12 2.42
C MET A 1 -4.17 -15.47 2.27
N SER A 2 -3.84 -14.95 1.10
CA SER A 2 -2.54 -14.30 0.87
C SER A 2 -2.45 -13.02 1.69
N ASN A 3 -1.34 -12.83 2.41
CA ASN A 3 -1.08 -11.60 3.14
C ASN A 3 -0.64 -10.50 2.14
N ILE A 4 -1.56 -9.66 1.73
CA ILE A 4 -1.32 -8.57 0.78
C ILE A 4 -1.40 -7.23 1.52
N ILE A 5 -0.39 -6.40 1.38
CA ILE A 5 -0.28 -5.06 1.95
C ILE A 5 -0.33 -4.05 0.81
N ALA A 6 -1.30 -3.17 0.77
CA ALA A 6 -1.37 -2.12 -0.25
C ALA A 6 -0.92 -0.77 0.32
N ILE A 7 0.00 -0.12 -0.36
CA ILE A 7 0.44 1.25 -0.05
C ILE A 7 -0.37 2.21 -0.91
N VAL A 8 -1.09 3.13 -0.29
CA VAL A 8 -1.94 4.12 -0.95
C VAL A 8 -1.71 5.52 -0.37
N GLY A 9 -1.96 6.53 -1.16
CA GLY A 9 -1.85 7.93 -0.79
C GLY A 9 -1.69 8.82 -2.03
N ARG A 10 -1.79 10.13 -1.84
CA ARG A 10 -1.61 11.10 -2.91
C ARG A 10 -0.21 11.02 -3.54
N PRO A 11 0.04 11.63 -4.72
CA PRO A 11 1.37 11.69 -5.32
C PRO A 11 2.40 12.32 -4.37
N ASN A 12 3.64 11.91 -4.50
CA ASN A 12 4.81 12.47 -3.82
C ASN A 12 4.86 12.33 -2.28
N VAL A 13 3.98 11.54 -1.67
CA VAL A 13 4.05 11.25 -0.23
C VAL A 13 5.16 10.26 0.15
N GLY A 14 5.79 9.61 -0.85
CA GLY A 14 6.91 8.68 -0.66
C GLY A 14 6.53 7.20 -0.72
N LYS A 15 5.42 6.83 -1.41
CA LYS A 15 4.97 5.44 -1.54
C LYS A 15 6.03 4.52 -2.12
N SER A 16 6.64 4.90 -3.24
CA SER A 16 7.67 4.07 -3.90
C SER A 16 8.95 3.98 -3.07
N THR A 17 9.29 5.03 -2.32
CA THR A 17 10.43 4.99 -1.39
C THR A 17 10.18 3.99 -0.27
N LEU A 18 8.99 3.99 0.32
CA LEU A 18 8.60 2.99 1.33
C LEU A 18 8.55 1.60 0.72
N PHE A 19 7.92 1.43 -0.43
CA PHE A 19 7.85 0.15 -1.15
C PHE A 19 9.25 -0.46 -1.33
N ASN A 20 10.17 0.29 -1.91
CA ASN A 20 11.55 -0.16 -2.13
C ASN A 20 12.20 -0.57 -0.81
N ARG A 21 12.06 0.22 0.26
CA ARG A 21 12.62 -0.09 1.57
C ARG A 21 12.06 -1.38 2.17
N LEU A 22 10.78 -1.65 1.99
CA LEU A 22 10.13 -2.86 2.50
C LEU A 22 10.57 -4.11 1.71
N VAL A 23 10.84 -3.97 0.42
CA VAL A 23 11.17 -5.07 -0.50
C VAL A 23 12.67 -5.31 -0.63
N GLU A 24 13.52 -4.31 -0.39
CA GLU A 24 14.99 -4.37 -0.57
C GLU A 24 15.69 -5.48 0.23
N LYS A 25 15.12 -5.96 1.32
CA LYS A 25 15.70 -7.03 2.15
C LYS A 25 15.61 -8.43 1.51
N ARG A 26 14.81 -8.61 0.47
CA ARG A 26 14.77 -9.81 -0.36
C ARG A 26 14.92 -9.42 -1.81
N LYS A 27 15.66 -10.23 -2.60
CA LYS A 27 15.72 -10.05 -4.06
C LYS A 27 14.31 -9.92 -4.59
N ALA A 28 13.97 -8.73 -5.08
CA ALA A 28 12.69 -8.47 -5.71
C ALA A 28 12.49 -9.49 -6.82
N ILE A 29 11.54 -10.39 -6.66
CA ILE A 29 11.01 -11.16 -7.77
C ILE A 29 10.04 -10.18 -8.45
N ILE A 30 10.59 -9.32 -9.28
CA ILE A 30 9.81 -8.50 -10.20
C ILE A 30 9.35 -9.49 -11.26
N HIS A 31 8.13 -9.99 -11.14
CA HIS A 31 7.47 -10.63 -12.26
C HIS A 31 7.01 -9.54 -13.22
N ASP A 32 7.86 -9.22 -14.18
CA ASP A 32 7.44 -8.60 -15.44
C ASP A 32 6.62 -9.64 -16.23
N GLU A 33 5.41 -9.93 -15.79
CA GLU A 33 4.46 -10.63 -16.65
C GLU A 33 3.88 -9.62 -17.64
N SER A 34 4.45 -9.66 -18.83
CA SER A 34 3.93 -9.06 -20.05
C SER A 34 2.46 -9.47 -20.25
N GLY A 35 1.52 -8.56 -19.95
CA GLY A 35 0.10 -8.77 -20.26
C GLY A 35 -0.93 -8.35 -19.20
N VAL A 36 -0.56 -8.11 -17.95
CA VAL A 36 -1.48 -7.63 -16.91
C VAL A 36 -1.04 -6.25 -16.44
N THR A 37 -1.76 -5.24 -16.86
CA THR A 37 -1.68 -3.81 -16.50
C THR A 37 -0.30 -3.33 -16.01
N ARG A 38 0.35 -2.56 -16.84
CA ARG A 38 1.71 -2.00 -16.82
C ARG A 38 2.08 -1.18 -15.56
N ASP A 39 1.20 -1.08 -14.54
CA ASP A 39 1.26 -0.03 -13.52
C ASP A 39 1.24 -0.54 -12.07
N ARG A 40 1.29 -1.87 -11.83
CA ARG A 40 1.34 -2.42 -10.47
C ARG A 40 2.74 -2.92 -10.14
N HIS A 41 3.36 -2.31 -9.14
CA HIS A 41 4.58 -2.85 -8.56
C HIS A 41 4.23 -3.78 -7.39
N TYR A 42 4.57 -5.06 -7.54
CA TYR A 42 4.45 -6.07 -6.49
C TYR A 42 5.84 -6.44 -5.98
N GLY A 43 5.98 -6.59 -4.68
CA GLY A 43 7.21 -7.04 -4.08
C GLY A 43 6.95 -7.95 -2.89
N LEU A 44 7.85 -8.89 -2.63
CA LEU A 44 7.80 -9.73 -1.44
C LEU A 44 8.62 -9.09 -0.32
N SER A 45 8.08 -9.14 0.88
CA SER A 45 8.75 -8.73 2.10
C SER A 45 8.54 -9.80 3.19
N ASP A 46 9.40 -9.81 4.19
CA ASP A 46 9.22 -10.63 5.37
C ASP A 46 9.59 -9.88 6.64
N TRP A 47 8.86 -10.15 7.71
CA TRP A 47 9.11 -9.58 9.03
C TRP A 47 8.62 -10.54 10.12
N ASN A 48 9.44 -10.75 11.16
CA ASN A 48 9.11 -11.63 12.29
C ASN A 48 8.62 -13.03 11.86
N GLY A 49 9.21 -13.59 10.80
CA GLY A 49 8.87 -14.91 10.28
C GLY A 49 7.59 -14.96 9.42
N LYS A 50 6.95 -13.83 9.17
CA LYS A 50 5.77 -13.72 8.29
C LYS A 50 6.18 -13.13 6.95
N THR A 51 5.76 -13.79 5.87
CA THR A 51 5.96 -13.30 4.50
C THR A 51 4.68 -12.65 4.01
N PHE A 52 4.80 -11.55 3.29
CA PHE A 52 3.68 -10.83 2.70
C PHE A 52 4.06 -10.17 1.38
N THR A 53 3.06 -9.93 0.54
CA THR A 53 3.20 -9.20 -0.71
C THR A 53 2.87 -7.73 -0.48
N VAL A 54 3.72 -6.83 -0.96
CA VAL A 54 3.48 -5.38 -0.95
C VAL A 54 3.07 -4.92 -2.33
N ILE A 55 2.02 -4.09 -2.42
CA ILE A 55 1.57 -3.46 -3.66
C ILE A 55 1.78 -1.95 -3.54
N ASP A 56 2.52 -1.35 -4.47
CA ASP A 56 2.59 0.10 -4.64
C ASP A 56 1.52 0.56 -5.63
N THR A 57 0.56 1.35 -5.15
CA THR A 57 -0.48 1.94 -6.02
C THR A 57 -0.05 3.25 -6.67
N GLY A 58 1.19 3.68 -6.49
CA GLY A 58 1.70 4.97 -6.99
C GLY A 58 1.59 5.12 -8.50
N GLY A 59 1.89 4.08 -9.26
CA GLY A 59 1.83 4.10 -10.71
C GLY A 59 0.48 4.50 -11.31
N TYR A 60 -0.64 4.22 -10.59
CA TYR A 60 -1.97 4.62 -11.05
C TYR A 60 -2.24 6.11 -10.96
N VAL A 61 -1.65 6.75 -9.96
CA VAL A 61 -1.94 8.13 -9.57
C VAL A 61 -0.97 9.10 -10.23
N GLU A 62 0.28 8.70 -10.43
CA GLU A 62 1.35 9.56 -10.96
C GLU A 62 1.24 9.83 -12.47
N ASN A 63 0.61 8.92 -13.22
CA ASN A 63 0.50 9.01 -14.66
C ASN A 63 -0.76 9.77 -15.15
N SER A 64 -1.56 10.34 -14.24
CA SER A 64 -2.75 11.08 -14.62
C SER A 64 -2.74 12.51 -14.10
N ASN A 65 -3.17 13.43 -14.96
CA ASN A 65 -3.37 14.83 -14.60
C ASN A 65 -4.61 15.02 -13.70
N ASN A 66 -5.42 13.97 -13.52
CA ASN A 66 -6.64 14.02 -12.73
C ASN A 66 -6.80 12.72 -11.92
N ILE A 67 -6.38 12.75 -10.66
CA ILE A 67 -6.37 11.61 -9.73
C ILE A 67 -7.77 10.98 -9.54
N PHE A 68 -8.82 11.73 -9.82
CA PHE A 68 -10.22 11.32 -9.66
C PHE A 68 -10.90 10.91 -10.97
N GLU A 69 -10.14 10.70 -12.05
CA GLU A 69 -10.71 10.03 -13.20
C GLU A 69 -11.27 8.66 -12.76
N LYS A 70 -12.48 8.37 -13.21
CA LYS A 70 -13.25 7.20 -12.80
C LYS A 70 -12.43 5.90 -12.87
N LYS A 71 -11.66 5.72 -13.94
CA LYS A 71 -10.81 4.53 -14.14
C LYS A 71 -9.70 4.38 -13.09
N ILE A 72 -9.08 5.47 -12.66
CA ILE A 72 -8.01 5.46 -11.67
C ILE A 72 -8.58 5.12 -10.31
N LYS A 73 -9.70 5.76 -9.94
CA LYS A 73 -10.40 5.45 -8.72
C LYS A 73 -10.80 3.97 -8.65
N GLU A 74 -11.34 3.42 -9.73
CA GLU A 74 -11.71 1.99 -9.82
C GLU A 74 -10.49 1.08 -9.63
N GLN A 75 -9.35 1.40 -10.22
CA GLN A 75 -8.12 0.62 -10.07
C GLN A 75 -7.53 0.67 -8.66
N VAL A 76 -7.55 1.85 -8.03
CA VAL A 76 -7.13 2.00 -6.63
C VAL A 76 -8.05 1.19 -5.73
N ILE A 77 -9.37 1.30 -5.88
CA ILE A 77 -10.34 0.53 -5.10
C ILE A 77 -10.13 -0.98 -5.28
N LEU A 78 -9.86 -1.44 -6.49
CA LEU A 78 -9.59 -2.85 -6.76
C LEU A 78 -8.33 -3.32 -6.02
N ALA A 79 -7.22 -2.59 -6.10
CA ALA A 79 -6.00 -2.93 -5.39
C ALA A 79 -6.20 -2.95 -3.86
N LEU A 80 -6.93 -1.97 -3.32
CA LEU A 80 -7.24 -1.91 -1.89
C LEU A 80 -8.20 -3.03 -1.46
N SER A 81 -9.11 -3.48 -2.35
CA SER A 81 -10.03 -4.58 -2.05
C SER A 81 -9.33 -5.93 -1.92
N GLU A 82 -8.24 -6.13 -2.65
CA GLU A 82 -7.40 -7.33 -2.57
C GLU A 82 -6.51 -7.36 -1.31
N ALA A 83 -6.21 -6.21 -0.74
CA ALA A 83 -5.32 -6.09 0.41
C ALA A 83 -5.93 -6.66 1.70
N SER A 84 -5.08 -7.29 2.52
CA SER A 84 -5.39 -7.66 3.91
C SER A 84 -5.20 -6.46 4.84
N VAL A 85 -4.18 -5.64 4.57
CA VAL A 85 -3.88 -4.42 5.33
C VAL A 85 -3.59 -3.28 4.36
N ILE A 86 -4.12 -2.10 4.65
CA ILE A 86 -3.88 -0.87 3.90
C ILE A 86 -2.88 0.00 4.66
N LEU A 87 -1.81 0.42 4.02
CA LEU A 87 -0.91 1.46 4.49
C LEU A 87 -1.31 2.78 3.81
N PHE A 88 -2.04 3.62 4.53
CA PHE A 88 -2.43 4.93 4.02
C PHE A 88 -1.35 5.96 4.36
N MET A 89 -0.63 6.42 3.34
CA MET A 89 0.48 7.35 3.51
C MET A 89 0.06 8.80 3.35
N VAL A 90 0.51 9.62 4.28
CA VAL A 90 0.38 11.09 4.31
C VAL A 90 1.75 11.73 4.50
N ASP A 91 1.87 13.03 4.22
CA ASP A 91 3.13 13.77 4.24
C ASP A 91 3.15 14.79 5.38
N CYS A 92 4.06 14.60 6.37
CA CYS A 92 4.20 15.49 7.51
C CYS A 92 4.73 16.89 7.16
N LYS A 93 5.36 17.07 6.00
CA LYS A 93 5.89 18.37 5.57
C LYS A 93 4.82 19.26 4.96
N ASP A 94 3.96 18.64 4.15
CA ASP A 94 2.89 19.37 3.45
C ASP A 94 1.61 19.50 4.30
N GLY A 95 1.42 18.61 5.30
CA GLY A 95 0.20 18.52 6.09
C GLY A 95 -0.98 17.90 5.32
N ILE A 96 -2.18 18.04 5.87
CA ILE A 96 -3.41 17.49 5.27
C ILE A 96 -3.80 18.27 4.02
N THR A 97 -4.18 17.55 2.97
CA THR A 97 -4.71 18.10 1.73
C THR A 97 -6.10 17.56 1.43
N SER A 98 -6.81 18.19 0.48
CA SER A 98 -8.12 17.69 0.01
C SER A 98 -8.06 16.27 -0.52
N LEU A 99 -6.96 15.89 -1.17
CA LEU A 99 -6.73 14.53 -1.66
C LEU A 99 -6.66 13.51 -0.53
N ASP A 100 -6.04 13.85 0.60
CA ASP A 100 -5.97 12.97 1.77
C ASP A 100 -7.37 12.71 2.34
N TYR A 101 -8.25 13.72 2.35
CA TYR A 101 -9.65 13.54 2.73
C TYR A 101 -10.39 12.61 1.75
N ASP A 102 -10.16 12.73 0.45
CA ASP A 102 -10.82 11.89 -0.54
C ASP A 102 -10.35 10.43 -0.45
N PHE A 103 -9.06 10.17 -0.27
CA PHE A 103 -8.56 8.83 0.03
C PHE A 103 -9.12 8.28 1.34
N SER A 104 -9.23 9.10 2.38
CA SER A 104 -9.79 8.68 3.67
C SER A 104 -11.25 8.23 3.56
N LYS A 105 -12.05 8.85 2.68
CA LYS A 105 -13.43 8.42 2.40
C LYS A 105 -13.47 7.03 1.77
N ILE A 106 -12.66 6.79 0.74
CA ILE A 106 -12.54 5.49 0.08
C ILE A 106 -12.15 4.40 1.07
N ILE A 107 -11.13 4.67 1.91
CA ILE A 107 -10.62 3.70 2.89
C ILE A 107 -11.69 3.36 3.93
N ARG A 108 -12.46 4.35 4.40
CA ARG A 108 -13.57 4.13 5.34
C ARG A 108 -14.67 3.26 4.76
N GLU A 109 -15.01 3.46 3.48
CA GLU A 109 -16.02 2.65 2.77
C GLU A 109 -15.60 1.19 2.64
N LEU A 110 -14.31 0.93 2.45
CA LEU A 110 -13.77 -0.44 2.32
C LEU A 110 -13.74 -1.20 3.67
N ASN A 111 -13.78 -0.51 4.79
CA ASN A 111 -13.77 -1.08 6.15
C ASN A 111 -12.73 -2.18 6.36
N LYS A 112 -11.49 -1.94 5.91
CA LYS A 112 -10.37 -2.86 6.03
C LYS A 112 -9.38 -2.43 7.10
N ASP A 113 -8.61 -3.39 7.60
CA ASP A 113 -7.48 -3.09 8.48
C ASP A 113 -6.56 -2.07 7.82
N THR A 114 -6.38 -0.94 8.48
CA THR A 114 -5.61 0.19 7.97
C THR A 114 -4.59 0.65 9.01
N ILE A 115 -3.43 1.08 8.54
CA ILE A 115 -2.42 1.80 9.30
C ILE A 115 -2.20 3.14 8.62
N LEU A 116 -2.33 4.22 9.37
CA LEU A 116 -2.03 5.57 8.89
C LEU A 116 -0.53 5.82 9.03
N VAL A 117 0.16 6.04 7.93
CA VAL A 117 1.61 6.19 7.86
C VAL A 117 1.95 7.64 7.58
N ALA A 118 2.36 8.37 8.62
CA ALA A 118 2.78 9.77 8.52
C ALA A 118 4.26 9.85 8.11
N ASN A 119 4.51 9.94 6.79
CA ASN A 119 5.87 9.92 6.23
C ASN A 119 6.53 11.30 6.23
N LYS A 120 7.83 11.30 6.02
CA LYS A 120 8.72 12.48 6.05
C LYS A 120 8.81 13.12 7.44
N ALA A 121 8.57 12.34 8.48
CA ALA A 121 8.81 12.73 9.88
C ALA A 121 10.32 12.67 10.19
N ASP A 122 11.10 13.54 9.53
CA ASP A 122 12.57 13.51 9.57
C ASP A 122 13.14 14.10 10.86
N ASN A 123 12.30 14.71 11.68
CA ASN A 123 12.68 15.31 12.97
C ASN A 123 11.50 15.33 13.94
N ASN A 124 11.79 15.57 15.23
CA ASN A 124 10.79 15.57 16.31
C ASN A 124 9.62 16.57 16.09
N LYS A 125 9.87 17.71 15.44
CA LYS A 125 8.80 18.68 15.15
C LYS A 125 7.80 18.13 14.15
N LEU A 126 8.27 17.51 13.08
CA LEU A 126 7.42 16.87 12.06
C LEU A 126 6.69 15.64 12.62
N GLU A 127 7.35 14.90 13.52
CA GLU A 127 6.72 13.80 14.24
C GLU A 127 5.55 14.27 15.10
N ILE A 128 5.70 15.37 15.84
CA ILE A 128 4.62 15.96 16.63
C ILE A 128 3.48 16.47 15.72
N ASN A 129 3.83 17.09 14.59
CA ASN A 129 2.84 17.60 13.63
C ASN A 129 2.00 16.46 13.03
N SER A 130 2.47 15.21 13.02
CA SER A 130 1.70 14.08 12.52
C SER A 130 0.33 13.92 13.20
N ASN A 131 0.16 14.44 14.42
CA ASN A 131 -1.09 14.37 15.15
C ASN A 131 -2.28 15.06 14.42
N GLU A 132 -2.02 16.00 13.52
CA GLU A 132 -3.08 16.62 12.72
C GLU A 132 -3.85 15.59 11.86
N PHE A 133 -3.18 14.51 11.42
CA PHE A 133 -3.80 13.49 10.57
C PHE A 133 -4.91 12.67 11.24
N TYR A 134 -5.09 12.77 12.56
CA TYR A 134 -6.28 12.23 13.22
C TYR A 134 -7.57 12.90 12.74
N GLU A 135 -7.50 14.11 12.18
CA GLU A 135 -8.65 14.81 11.58
C GLU A 135 -9.21 14.09 10.35
N LEU A 136 -8.45 13.19 9.72
CA LEU A 136 -8.94 12.35 8.62
C LEU A 136 -10.05 11.37 9.03
N GLY A 137 -10.31 11.23 10.33
CA GLY A 137 -11.46 10.51 10.89
C GLY A 137 -11.43 9.00 10.62
N LEU A 138 -10.25 8.41 10.54
CA LEU A 138 -10.06 6.96 10.45
C LEU A 138 -10.13 6.35 11.86
N LYS A 139 -11.32 5.87 12.24
CA LYS A 139 -11.56 5.31 13.57
C LYS A 139 -10.77 4.01 13.78
N ASN A 140 -10.21 3.84 14.98
CA ASN A 140 -9.45 2.64 15.37
C ASN A 140 -8.24 2.33 14.46
N THR A 141 -7.73 3.32 13.74
CA THR A 141 -6.58 3.19 12.87
C THR A 141 -5.33 3.65 13.62
N PRO A 142 -4.35 2.77 13.86
CA PRO A 142 -3.08 3.19 14.43
C PRO A 142 -2.37 4.13 13.45
N MET A 143 -1.75 5.18 13.99
CA MET A 143 -0.92 6.10 13.22
C MET A 143 0.52 5.95 13.65
N ILE A 144 1.43 5.92 12.68
CA ILE A 144 2.86 5.84 12.92
C ILE A 144 3.62 6.87 12.10
N PRO A 145 4.41 7.75 12.74
CA PRO A 145 5.32 8.62 12.03
C PRO A 145 6.55 7.83 11.58
N ILE A 146 6.94 8.00 10.31
CA ILE A 146 8.11 7.37 9.73
C ILE A 146 8.92 8.35 8.88
N SER A 147 10.16 7.98 8.58
CA SER A 147 10.92 8.55 7.47
C SER A 147 11.34 7.42 6.53
N SER A 148 10.67 7.31 5.38
CA SER A 148 11.00 6.29 4.38
C SER A 148 12.42 6.44 3.83
N ILE A 149 12.99 7.65 3.85
CA ILE A 149 14.33 7.94 3.33
C ILE A 149 15.40 7.41 4.29
N ASN A 150 15.30 7.71 5.59
CA ASN A 150 16.32 7.31 6.56
C ASN A 150 16.00 6.00 7.29
N GLY A 151 14.76 5.53 7.21
CA GLY A 151 14.30 4.26 7.81
C GLY A 151 13.75 4.40 9.23
N SER A 152 13.71 5.61 9.80
CA SER A 152 13.14 5.82 11.14
C SER A 152 11.65 5.40 11.17
N GLY A 153 11.23 4.71 12.23
CA GLY A 153 9.86 4.26 12.43
C GLY A 153 9.42 3.06 11.56
N THR A 154 10.25 2.61 10.60
CA THR A 154 9.87 1.51 9.70
C THR A 154 9.84 0.15 10.40
N GLY A 155 10.62 -0.06 11.46
CA GLY A 155 10.57 -1.26 12.28
C GLY A 155 9.23 -1.39 13.01
N GLU A 156 8.81 -0.33 13.67
CA GLU A 156 7.53 -0.26 14.38
C GLU A 156 6.34 -0.40 13.41
N LEU A 157 6.44 0.17 12.20
CA LEU A 157 5.45 -0.03 11.13
C LEU A 157 5.34 -1.52 10.77
N LEU A 158 6.46 -2.20 10.57
CA LEU A 158 6.49 -3.62 10.24
C LEU A 158 5.97 -4.50 11.39
N ASP A 159 6.19 -4.13 12.64
CA ASP A 159 5.59 -4.81 13.79
C ASP A 159 4.06 -4.66 13.78
N LEU A 160 3.53 -3.48 13.50
CA LEU A 160 2.09 -3.26 13.35
C LEU A 160 1.50 -4.07 12.20
N VAL A 161 2.17 -4.12 11.05
CA VAL A 161 1.77 -4.94 9.90
C VAL A 161 1.76 -6.42 10.30
N SER A 162 2.84 -6.91 10.92
CA SER A 162 2.96 -8.30 11.35
C SER A 162 1.86 -8.73 12.32
N ASN A 163 1.40 -7.83 13.20
CA ASN A 163 0.30 -8.11 14.13
C ASN A 163 -1.07 -8.19 13.44
N LYS A 164 -1.23 -7.57 12.27
CA LYS A 164 -2.50 -7.54 11.52
C LYS A 164 -2.62 -8.65 10.48
N ILE A 165 -1.54 -9.30 10.09
CA ILE A 165 -1.53 -10.41 9.14
C ILE A 165 -1.51 -11.77 9.84
N ASN A 166 -2.11 -12.77 9.21
CA ASN A 166 -2.22 -14.12 9.79
C ASN A 166 -0.90 -14.89 9.75
N ASN A 167 -0.76 -15.85 10.69
CA ASN A 167 0.42 -16.72 10.79
C ASN A 167 0.47 -17.84 9.73
N ASP A 168 -0.57 -18.03 8.93
CA ASP A 168 -0.86 -19.28 8.23
C ASP A 168 -0.41 -19.34 6.75
N ASP A 169 0.67 -18.68 6.38
CA ASP A 169 1.19 -18.89 5.03
C ASP A 169 2.61 -19.45 5.01
N LYS A 170 2.70 -20.77 5.19
CA LYS A 170 3.71 -21.53 4.46
C LYS A 170 3.48 -21.25 2.99
N LEU A 171 4.46 -20.62 2.33
CA LEU A 171 4.47 -20.30 0.90
C LEU A 171 3.89 -21.46 0.07
N SER A 172 2.61 -21.40 -0.22
CA SER A 172 2.13 -22.03 -1.44
C SER A 172 2.48 -21.04 -2.55
N PRO A 173 3.32 -21.42 -3.53
CA PRO A 173 3.50 -20.60 -4.70
C PRO A 173 2.11 -20.34 -5.27
N VAL A 174 1.73 -19.08 -5.44
CA VAL A 174 0.45 -18.73 -6.04
C VAL A 174 0.48 -19.29 -7.45
N SER A 175 -0.11 -20.47 -7.62
CA SER A 175 -0.36 -21.05 -8.92
C SER A 175 -1.47 -20.21 -9.56
N TYR A 176 -1.08 -19.25 -10.36
CA TYR A 176 -2.00 -18.64 -11.32
C TYR A 176 -2.37 -19.73 -12.33
N THR A 177 -3.42 -20.49 -12.02
CA THR A 177 -4.07 -21.33 -13.01
C THR A 177 -4.69 -20.41 -14.04
N HIS A 178 -4.07 -20.41 -15.24
CA HIS A 178 -4.66 -19.83 -16.42
C HIS A 178 -6.11 -20.31 -16.56
N LEU A 179 -7.07 -19.39 -16.46
CA LEU A 179 -8.34 -19.57 -17.12
C LEU A 179 -8.06 -19.51 -18.63
N ARG A 180 -7.76 -20.66 -19.21
CA ARG A 180 -7.81 -20.83 -20.65
C ARG A 180 -9.23 -20.50 -21.09
N ALA A 181 -9.38 -19.40 -21.83
CA ALA A 181 -10.53 -19.21 -22.66
C ALA A 181 -10.64 -20.41 -23.59
N HIS A 182 -11.70 -21.17 -23.48
CA HIS A 182 -12.08 -22.16 -24.46
C HIS A 182 -12.48 -21.43 -25.72
N GLU A 183 -11.56 -21.32 -26.68
CA GLU A 183 -11.92 -21.10 -28.06
C GLU A 183 -12.63 -22.36 -28.57
N THR A 184 -13.95 -22.31 -28.58
CA THR A 184 -14.73 -23.28 -29.35
C THR A 184 -14.69 -22.86 -30.81
N TRP A 185 -13.84 -23.53 -31.55
CA TRP A 185 -13.99 -23.61 -33.00
C TRP A 185 -15.21 -24.48 -33.27
N SER A 186 -16.20 -23.93 -33.93
CA SER A 186 -17.24 -24.68 -34.62
C SER A 186 -17.33 -24.19 -36.04
N TYR A 187 -17.30 -25.14 -36.91
CA TYR A 187 -17.35 -25.12 -38.36
C TYR A 187 -18.36 -24.14 -38.96
#